data_76e4f7fd4324074e60bbe6730d5c3080
#
_entry.id   76e4f7fd4324074e60bbe6730d5c3080
#
_cell.length_a   1.000
_cell.length_b   1.000
_cell.length_c   1.000
_cell.angle_alpha   90.00
_cell.angle_beta   90.00
_cell.angle_gamma   90.00
#
_symmetry.space_group_name_H-M   'P 1'
#
loop_
_entity.id
_entity.type
_entity.pdbx_description
1 polymer ?
#
loop_
_entity_poly.entity_id
_entity_poly.type
_entity_poly.pdbx_seq_one_letter_code
_entity_poly.pdbx_strand_id
1 'polypeptide(L)'
;GYGYIEYVKKNKSCEKKDGLCIYKVKRFREKPNKELAEKYIEQGNFLWNSGMFVWKTEFILSEIKKHMDSHKIVLENIEKLLEKVDLKEFHGEKLSSYVRDEFKNFEKISIDFGVMEHTKSVSVIPVNIGWNDVGSFKSLGDIFPKDESGNVVKSEKFEEIESEGNIVINKENDKIIATIGLEDIVIVNTKDALLVCHKDKSQEIKKILAKIEKNKS
;
A
#
# COMPACT_ATOMS: atom_id res chain seq x y z
N GLY A 1 2.20 3.82 -10.02
CA GLY A 1 1.93 5.06 -9.44
C GLY A 1 2.25 5.16 -7.96
N TYR A 2 3.40 5.76 -7.63
CA TYR A 2 3.81 6.04 -6.25
C TYR A 2 3.57 7.50 -5.91
N GLY A 3 3.50 7.83 -4.62
CA GLY A 3 3.64 9.19 -4.12
C GLY A 3 5.09 9.66 -4.22
N TYR A 4 5.29 10.95 -4.43
CA TYR A 4 6.59 11.59 -4.54
C TYR A 4 6.77 12.66 -3.48
N ILE A 5 7.94 12.69 -2.85
CA ILE A 5 8.30 13.63 -1.78
C ILE A 5 9.41 14.53 -2.29
N GLU A 6 9.11 15.84 -2.49
CA GLU A 6 10.13 16.85 -2.77
C GLU A 6 10.77 17.30 -1.46
N TYR A 7 12.08 17.21 -1.34
CA TYR A 7 12.81 17.63 -0.16
C TYR A 7 13.84 18.73 -0.45
N VAL A 8 14.25 19.46 0.59
CA VAL A 8 15.22 20.54 0.47
C VAL A 8 16.63 19.95 0.45
N LYS A 9 17.23 19.85 -0.74
CA LYS A 9 18.59 19.34 -0.96
C LYS A 9 19.61 20.49 -0.89
N LYS A 10 19.86 21.06 0.29
CA LYS A 10 21.01 21.99 0.48
C LYS A 10 22.10 21.26 1.25
N ASN A 11 23.38 21.47 0.89
CA ASN A 11 24.54 20.81 1.47
C ASN A 11 24.71 20.90 3.00
N LYS A 12 23.83 21.63 3.70
CA LYS A 12 23.79 21.78 5.17
C LYS A 12 22.38 21.61 5.77
N SER A 13 21.41 21.11 5.00
CA SER A 13 20.00 21.03 5.44
C SER A 13 19.60 19.65 5.99
N CYS A 14 20.57 18.74 6.09
CA CYS A 14 20.36 17.44 6.70
C CYS A 14 20.68 17.55 8.21
N GLU A 15 19.67 17.34 9.04
CA GLU A 15 19.90 17.06 10.46
C GLU A 15 20.35 15.61 10.59
N LYS A 16 21.59 15.39 11.09
CA LYS A 16 22.11 14.04 11.30
C LYS A 16 21.70 13.54 12.68
N LYS A 17 21.00 12.42 12.69
CA LYS A 17 20.66 11.71 13.93
C LYS A 17 20.87 10.21 13.73
N ASP A 18 21.67 9.60 14.59
CA ASP A 18 22.00 8.17 14.57
C ASP A 18 22.50 7.68 13.18
N GLY A 19 23.29 8.49 12.48
CA GLY A 19 23.82 8.19 11.15
C GLY A 19 22.86 8.42 9.99
N LEU A 20 21.60 8.77 10.25
CA LEU A 20 20.59 9.06 9.23
C LEU A 20 20.49 10.55 8.96
N CYS A 21 20.21 10.90 7.71
CA CYS A 21 19.90 12.26 7.31
C CYS A 21 18.40 12.51 7.32
N ILE A 22 17.97 13.53 8.05
CA ILE A 22 16.58 13.99 8.09
C ILE A 22 16.47 15.27 7.28
N TYR A 23 15.61 15.29 6.28
CA TYR A 23 15.39 16.45 5.43
C TYR A 23 14.00 17.03 5.62
N LYS A 24 13.89 18.36 5.56
CA LYS A 24 12.59 19.03 5.51
C LYS A 24 11.91 18.73 4.18
N VAL A 25 10.66 18.31 4.24
CA VAL A 25 9.80 18.14 3.06
C VAL A 25 9.36 19.53 2.58
N LYS A 26 9.45 19.75 1.29
CA LYS A 26 8.97 20.94 0.61
C LYS A 26 7.56 20.71 0.07
N ARG A 27 7.32 19.53 -0.49
CA ARG A 27 6.04 19.16 -1.09
C ARG A 27 5.89 17.64 -1.14
N PHE A 28 4.68 17.18 -0.93
CA PHE A 28 4.23 15.82 -1.18
C PHE A 28 3.29 15.83 -2.40
N ARG A 29 3.37 14.80 -3.25
CA ARG A 29 2.49 14.64 -4.40
C ARG A 29 2.14 13.19 -4.61
N GLU A 30 0.86 12.86 -4.46
CA GLU A 30 0.37 11.51 -4.65
C GLU A 30 0.09 11.24 -6.13
N LYS A 31 0.58 10.13 -6.65
CA LYS A 31 0.32 9.57 -7.99
C LYS A 31 0.32 10.61 -9.13
N PRO A 32 1.43 11.33 -9.36
CA PRO A 32 1.54 12.23 -10.49
C PRO A 32 1.39 11.46 -11.81
N ASN A 33 1.02 12.14 -12.88
CA ASN A 33 1.05 11.55 -14.21
C ASN A 33 2.48 11.20 -14.62
N LYS A 34 2.64 10.38 -15.67
CA LYS A 34 3.95 9.86 -16.11
C LYS A 34 4.95 10.97 -16.44
N GLU A 35 4.53 11.98 -17.18
CA GLU A 35 5.37 13.11 -17.60
C GLU A 35 5.92 13.90 -16.39
N LEU A 36 5.07 14.09 -15.38
CA LEU A 36 5.47 14.80 -14.16
C LEU A 36 6.39 13.94 -13.30
N ALA A 37 6.14 12.63 -13.24
CA ALA A 37 7.00 11.69 -12.52
C ALA A 37 8.41 11.63 -13.12
N GLU A 38 8.53 11.61 -14.44
CA GLU A 38 9.83 11.66 -15.16
C GLU A 38 10.61 12.93 -14.80
N LYS A 39 9.93 14.09 -14.84
CA LYS A 39 10.55 15.37 -14.42
C LYS A 39 11.01 15.35 -12.95
N TYR A 40 10.29 14.70 -12.06
CA TYR A 40 10.69 14.59 -10.65
C TYR A 40 11.96 13.76 -10.46
N ILE A 41 12.11 12.69 -11.23
CA ILE A 41 13.30 11.86 -11.22
C ILE A 41 14.52 12.65 -11.73
N GLU A 42 14.38 13.40 -12.82
CA GLU A 42 15.44 14.23 -13.41
C GLU A 42 15.94 15.33 -12.46
N GLN A 43 15.05 15.91 -11.66
CA GLN A 43 15.42 16.95 -10.69
C GLN A 43 16.31 16.45 -9.54
N GLY A 44 16.29 15.16 -9.23
CA GLY A 44 17.16 14.51 -8.26
C GLY A 44 16.99 14.96 -6.80
N ASN A 45 15.90 15.64 -6.48
CA ASN A 45 15.48 16.04 -5.13
C ASN A 45 14.10 15.50 -4.74
N PHE A 46 13.68 14.45 -5.42
CA PHE A 46 12.46 13.71 -5.12
C PHE A 46 12.77 12.29 -4.64
N LEU A 47 11.95 11.80 -3.74
CA LEU A 47 11.97 10.44 -3.23
C LEU A 47 10.60 9.80 -3.45
N TRP A 48 10.56 8.49 -3.60
CA TRP A 48 9.31 7.74 -3.55
C TRP A 48 8.79 7.66 -2.12
N ASN A 49 7.50 7.86 -1.97
CA ASN A 49 6.81 7.59 -0.71
C ASN A 49 6.63 6.08 -0.53
N SER A 50 7.12 5.56 0.58
CA SER A 50 6.92 4.16 0.96
C SER A 50 5.57 3.90 1.65
N GLY A 51 4.82 4.96 1.99
CA GLY A 51 3.61 4.86 2.79
C GLY A 51 3.87 4.59 4.28
N MET A 52 5.12 4.64 4.72
CA MET A 52 5.47 4.50 6.14
C MET A 52 5.52 5.87 6.81
N PHE A 53 4.51 6.16 7.61
CA PHE A 53 4.37 7.41 8.34
C PHE A 53 4.50 7.19 9.84
N VAL A 54 5.20 8.09 10.52
CA VAL A 54 5.34 8.08 11.99
C VAL A 54 4.98 9.45 12.53
N TRP A 55 4.01 9.48 13.44
CA TRP A 55 3.51 10.72 14.05
C TRP A 55 3.31 10.58 15.55
N LYS A 56 3.32 11.73 16.23
CA LYS A 56 2.63 11.83 17.51
C LYS A 56 1.13 11.86 17.26
N THR A 57 0.36 11.12 18.06
CA THR A 57 -1.12 11.01 17.90
C THR A 57 -1.80 12.38 17.89
N GLU A 58 -1.41 13.26 18.80
CA GLU A 58 -1.96 14.62 18.88
C GLU A 58 -1.71 15.42 17.60
N PHE A 59 -0.52 15.26 17.00
CA PHE A 59 -0.17 15.97 15.76
C PHE A 59 -1.05 15.49 14.59
N ILE A 60 -1.15 14.18 14.35
CA ILE A 60 -1.93 13.70 13.20
C ILE A 60 -3.41 14.00 13.37
N LEU A 61 -3.97 13.90 14.58
CA LEU A 61 -5.37 14.30 14.84
C LEU A 61 -5.59 15.79 14.57
N SER A 62 -4.64 16.65 14.95
CA SER A 62 -4.74 18.09 14.66
C SER A 62 -4.69 18.39 13.16
N GLU A 63 -3.83 17.71 12.41
CA GLU A 63 -3.72 17.89 10.94
C GLU A 63 -4.96 17.36 10.21
N ILE A 64 -5.53 16.23 10.65
CA ILE A 64 -6.81 15.72 10.12
C ILE A 64 -7.92 16.76 10.37
N LYS A 65 -8.07 17.24 11.60
CA LYS A 65 -9.08 18.26 11.94
C LYS A 65 -8.91 19.58 11.17
N LYS A 66 -7.69 19.89 10.77
CA LYS A 66 -7.35 21.11 10.05
C LYS A 66 -7.59 21.03 8.55
N HIS A 67 -7.36 19.87 7.94
CA HIS A 67 -7.36 19.71 6.48
C HIS A 67 -8.52 18.87 5.94
N MET A 68 -9.28 18.21 6.80
CA MET A 68 -10.33 17.27 6.43
C MET A 68 -11.61 17.57 7.22
N ASP A 69 -12.40 18.56 6.78
CA ASP A 69 -13.57 19.06 7.52
C ASP A 69 -14.61 17.97 7.83
N SER A 70 -14.89 17.06 6.88
CA SER A 70 -15.79 15.93 7.10
C SER A 70 -15.29 14.99 8.19
N HIS A 71 -13.98 14.71 8.22
CA HIS A 71 -13.35 13.88 9.24
C HIS A 71 -13.30 14.55 10.61
N LYS A 72 -13.12 15.86 10.65
CA LYS A 72 -13.17 16.64 11.89
C LYS A 72 -14.49 16.42 12.61
N ILE A 73 -15.62 16.53 11.89
CA ILE A 73 -16.96 16.33 12.45
C ILE A 73 -17.10 14.93 13.05
N VAL A 74 -16.68 13.89 12.32
CA VAL A 74 -16.76 12.52 12.79
C VAL A 74 -15.87 12.28 14.03
N LEU A 75 -14.65 12.83 14.03
CA LEU A 75 -13.75 12.75 15.19
C LEU A 75 -14.36 13.42 16.42
N GLU A 76 -14.94 14.61 16.29
CA GLU A 76 -15.59 15.30 17.38
C GLU A 76 -16.80 14.53 17.93
N ASN A 77 -17.56 13.85 17.08
CA ASN A 77 -18.65 12.97 17.51
C ASN A 77 -18.12 11.76 18.29
N ILE A 78 -17.08 11.12 17.78
CA ILE A 78 -16.43 10.00 18.48
C ILE A 78 -15.89 10.44 19.83
N GLU A 79 -15.21 11.59 19.91
CA GLU A 79 -14.72 12.15 21.17
C GLU A 79 -15.87 12.32 22.20
N LYS A 80 -17.00 12.92 21.81
CA LYS A 80 -18.19 13.06 22.65
C LYS A 80 -18.80 11.74 23.08
N LEU A 81 -18.75 10.71 22.22
CA LEU A 81 -19.20 9.37 22.57
C LEU A 81 -18.28 8.75 23.66
N LEU A 82 -16.97 8.90 23.49
CA LEU A 82 -15.97 8.32 24.40
C LEU A 82 -15.97 9.02 25.77
N GLU A 83 -16.30 10.30 25.86
CA GLU A 83 -16.46 11.02 27.15
C GLU A 83 -17.53 10.42 28.05
N LYS A 84 -18.52 9.73 27.48
CA LYS A 84 -19.66 9.09 28.19
C LYS A 84 -19.37 7.66 28.64
N VAL A 85 -18.18 7.15 28.35
CA VAL A 85 -17.84 5.73 28.54
C VAL A 85 -16.65 5.61 29.48
N ASP A 86 -16.71 4.71 30.45
CA ASP A 86 -15.52 4.32 31.20
C ASP A 86 -14.63 3.43 30.33
N LEU A 87 -13.54 4.02 29.79
CA LEU A 87 -12.58 3.34 28.92
C LEU A 87 -11.89 2.14 29.58
N LYS A 88 -11.94 2.00 30.93
CA LYS A 88 -11.41 0.84 31.62
C LYS A 88 -12.28 -0.40 31.43
N GLU A 89 -13.57 -0.21 31.18
CA GLU A 89 -14.52 -1.29 30.92
C GLU A 89 -14.71 -1.57 29.41
N PHE A 90 -14.25 -0.66 28.55
CA PHE A 90 -14.45 -0.72 27.10
C PHE A 90 -13.12 -0.93 26.37
N HIS A 91 -12.84 -2.17 25.95
CA HIS A 91 -11.67 -2.50 25.13
C HIS A 91 -12.05 -3.46 24.00
N GLY A 92 -11.17 -3.54 22.99
CA GLY A 92 -11.28 -4.48 21.90
C GLY A 92 -12.59 -4.34 21.11
N GLU A 93 -13.29 -5.45 20.88
CA GLU A 93 -14.51 -5.50 20.07
C GLU A 93 -15.64 -4.64 20.61
N LYS A 94 -15.76 -4.51 21.93
CA LYS A 94 -16.82 -3.73 22.59
C LYS A 94 -16.66 -2.24 22.28
N LEU A 95 -15.43 -1.72 22.33
CA LEU A 95 -15.14 -0.32 21.97
C LEU A 95 -15.35 -0.08 20.48
N SER A 96 -14.88 -1.00 19.62
CA SER A 96 -15.03 -0.85 18.17
C SER A 96 -16.50 -0.92 17.74
N SER A 97 -17.34 -1.72 18.40
CA SER A 97 -18.77 -1.75 18.10
C SER A 97 -19.48 -0.46 18.49
N TYR A 98 -19.04 0.18 19.57
CA TYR A 98 -19.62 1.43 20.08
C TYR A 98 -19.38 2.63 19.14
N VAL A 99 -18.23 2.70 18.51
CA VAL A 99 -17.87 3.80 17.57
C VAL A 99 -18.13 3.45 16.10
N ARG A 100 -18.57 2.23 15.81
CA ARG A 100 -18.70 1.69 14.44
C ARG A 100 -19.60 2.53 13.54
N ASP A 101 -20.70 3.03 14.07
CA ASP A 101 -21.68 3.76 13.27
C ASP A 101 -21.13 5.15 12.90
N GLU A 102 -20.45 5.82 13.82
CA GLU A 102 -19.75 7.06 13.49
C GLU A 102 -18.61 6.82 12.50
N PHE A 103 -17.88 5.71 12.63
CA PHE A 103 -16.78 5.37 11.72
C PHE A 103 -17.22 5.22 10.25
N LYS A 104 -18.46 4.82 10.00
CA LYS A 104 -19.03 4.73 8.65
C LYS A 104 -19.21 6.08 7.97
N ASN A 105 -19.23 7.17 8.75
CA ASN A 105 -19.40 8.54 8.25
C ASN A 105 -18.08 9.17 7.76
N PHE A 106 -16.95 8.50 7.94
CA PHE A 106 -15.69 8.97 7.36
C PHE A 106 -15.75 8.93 5.82
N GLU A 107 -15.34 10.02 5.20
CA GLU A 107 -15.13 10.08 3.76
C GLU A 107 -14.00 9.14 3.35
N LYS A 108 -14.15 8.47 2.20
CA LYS A 108 -13.12 7.57 1.65
C LYS A 108 -12.01 8.36 0.96
N ILE A 109 -11.10 8.93 1.73
CA ILE A 109 -9.91 9.63 1.25
C ILE A 109 -8.68 9.07 1.97
N SER A 110 -7.56 8.91 1.25
CA SER A 110 -6.31 8.48 1.88
C SER A 110 -5.68 9.62 2.64
N ILE A 111 -4.87 9.30 3.64
CA ILE A 111 -4.08 10.26 4.41
C ILE A 111 -3.11 11.05 3.51
N ASP A 112 -2.65 10.43 2.42
CA ASP A 112 -1.78 11.06 1.44
C ASP A 112 -2.45 12.28 0.80
N PHE A 113 -3.68 12.13 0.32
CA PHE A 113 -4.46 13.24 -0.25
C PHE A 113 -5.00 14.18 0.81
N GLY A 114 -5.54 13.66 1.91
CA GLY A 114 -6.24 14.47 2.90
C GLY A 114 -5.31 15.29 3.78
N VAL A 115 -4.12 14.80 4.08
CA VAL A 115 -3.16 15.45 4.98
C VAL A 115 -1.83 15.72 4.32
N MET A 116 -1.18 14.72 3.72
CA MET A 116 0.22 14.83 3.31
C MET A 116 0.44 15.85 2.19
N GLU A 117 -0.50 16.07 1.29
CA GLU A 117 -0.41 17.11 0.27
C GLU A 117 -0.58 18.54 0.84
N HIS A 118 -1.12 18.67 2.04
CA HIS A 118 -1.47 19.97 2.64
C HIS A 118 -0.57 20.38 3.81
N THR A 119 -0.11 19.42 4.60
CA THR A 119 0.73 19.70 5.77
C THR A 119 2.12 20.21 5.39
N LYS A 120 2.65 21.15 6.18
CA LYS A 120 3.98 21.74 6.00
C LYS A 120 5.01 21.26 7.04
N SER A 121 4.54 20.50 8.02
CA SER A 121 5.36 20.08 9.17
C SER A 121 5.79 18.63 9.04
N VAL A 122 6.44 18.29 7.92
CA VAL A 122 6.88 16.94 7.60
C VAL A 122 8.38 16.92 7.33
N SER A 123 9.02 15.88 7.82
CA SER A 123 10.39 15.52 7.47
C SER A 123 10.44 14.17 6.79
N VAL A 124 11.48 13.94 5.99
CA VAL A 124 11.72 12.66 5.32
C VAL A 124 13.10 12.14 5.65
N ILE A 125 13.20 10.84 5.84
CA ILE A 125 14.45 10.10 6.02
C ILE A 125 14.63 9.22 4.78
N PRO A 126 15.54 9.56 3.86
CA PRO A 126 15.86 8.71 2.73
C PRO A 126 16.56 7.44 3.22
N VAL A 127 16.05 6.31 2.81
CA VAL A 127 16.61 4.99 3.15
C VAL A 127 16.59 4.08 1.93
N ASN A 128 17.54 3.18 1.84
CA ASN A 128 17.53 2.06 0.91
C ASN A 128 17.49 0.77 1.73
N ILE A 129 16.30 0.26 1.93
CA ILE A 129 16.01 -0.91 2.80
C ILE A 129 15.42 -2.08 2.02
N GLY A 130 15.55 -2.07 0.68
CA GLY A 130 14.93 -3.09 -0.15
C GLY A 130 13.39 -3.02 -0.16
N TRP A 131 12.81 -1.82 0.11
CA TRP A 131 11.36 -1.65 0.09
C TRP A 131 10.80 -1.90 -1.31
N ASN A 132 9.71 -2.65 -1.38
CA ASN A 132 8.93 -2.89 -2.58
C ASN A 132 7.45 -2.76 -2.25
N ASP A 133 6.68 -2.10 -3.12
CA ASP A 133 5.22 -2.08 -3.05
C ASP A 133 4.66 -3.38 -3.63
N VAL A 134 4.40 -4.36 -2.77
CA VAL A 134 3.85 -5.67 -3.15
C VAL A 134 2.35 -5.53 -3.47
N GLY A 135 1.98 -4.56 -4.27
CA GLY A 135 0.60 -4.24 -4.62
C GLY A 135 0.01 -5.10 -5.73
N SER A 136 0.81 -5.97 -6.36
CA SER A 136 0.37 -6.84 -7.46
C SER A 136 1.13 -8.16 -7.48
N PHE A 137 0.57 -9.18 -8.12
CA PHE A 137 1.31 -10.43 -8.34
C PHE A 137 2.58 -10.23 -9.16
N LYS A 138 2.62 -9.27 -10.08
CA LYS A 138 3.81 -8.94 -10.86
C LYS A 138 4.99 -8.57 -9.96
N SER A 139 4.76 -7.82 -8.90
CA SER A 139 5.79 -7.42 -7.93
C SER A 139 6.43 -8.60 -7.19
N LEU A 140 5.77 -9.75 -7.12
CA LEU A 140 6.34 -10.96 -6.54
C LEU A 140 7.52 -11.48 -7.37
N GLY A 141 7.49 -11.26 -8.70
CA GLY A 141 8.58 -11.58 -9.61
C GLY A 141 9.88 -10.80 -9.34
N ASP A 142 9.78 -9.65 -8.64
CA ASP A 142 10.93 -8.82 -8.27
C ASP A 142 11.52 -9.22 -6.90
N ILE A 143 10.74 -9.94 -6.08
CA ILE A 143 11.08 -10.22 -4.67
C ILE A 143 11.51 -11.67 -4.48
N PHE A 144 10.82 -12.61 -5.12
CA PHE A 144 11.10 -14.02 -4.95
C PHE A 144 12.16 -14.53 -5.93
N PRO A 145 12.97 -15.52 -5.52
CA PRO A 145 13.91 -16.18 -6.41
C PRO A 145 13.17 -16.82 -7.59
N LYS A 146 13.82 -16.77 -8.74
CA LYS A 146 13.36 -17.37 -9.99
C LYS A 146 14.12 -18.67 -10.25
N ASP A 147 13.45 -19.63 -10.89
CA ASP A 147 14.10 -20.80 -11.45
C ASP A 147 14.87 -20.49 -12.75
N GLU A 148 15.42 -21.53 -13.40
CA GLU A 148 16.21 -21.40 -14.63
C GLU A 148 15.38 -20.85 -15.81
N SER A 149 14.08 -21.12 -15.85
CA SER A 149 13.12 -20.60 -16.83
C SER A 149 12.56 -19.21 -16.44
N GLY A 150 13.05 -18.59 -15.36
CA GLY A 150 12.59 -17.27 -14.90
C GLY A 150 11.24 -17.31 -14.19
N ASN A 151 10.70 -18.48 -13.86
CA ASN A 151 9.45 -18.59 -13.12
C ASN A 151 9.67 -18.34 -11.62
N VAL A 152 8.67 -17.77 -10.97
CA VAL A 152 8.56 -17.74 -9.50
C VAL A 152 7.60 -18.82 -9.06
N VAL A 153 8.12 -19.86 -8.42
CA VAL A 153 7.32 -21.03 -8.01
C VAL A 153 7.23 -21.10 -6.49
N LYS A 154 6.02 -21.03 -5.98
CA LYS A 154 5.63 -21.27 -4.58
C LYS A 154 4.62 -22.42 -4.56
N SER A 155 5.10 -23.61 -4.92
CA SER A 155 4.35 -24.86 -4.98
C SER A 155 5.28 -26.01 -4.61
N GLU A 156 4.78 -26.99 -3.86
CA GLU A 156 5.53 -28.22 -3.59
C GLU A 156 5.55 -29.16 -4.82
N LYS A 157 4.54 -29.04 -5.68
CA LYS A 157 4.36 -29.89 -6.86
C LYS A 157 4.11 -28.99 -8.07
N PHE A 158 5.14 -28.80 -8.88
CA PHE A 158 5.09 -28.02 -10.11
C PHE A 158 5.94 -28.68 -11.18
N GLU A 159 5.39 -28.80 -12.37
CA GLU A 159 6.08 -29.30 -13.56
C GLU A 159 5.81 -28.36 -14.73
N GLU A 160 6.81 -28.19 -15.59
CA GLU A 160 6.70 -27.32 -16.75
C GLU A 160 7.37 -27.89 -18.00
N ILE A 161 6.83 -27.52 -19.16
CA ILE A 161 7.44 -27.73 -20.47
C ILE A 161 7.31 -26.42 -21.25
N GLU A 162 8.44 -25.89 -21.75
CA GLU A 162 8.45 -24.64 -22.56
C GLU A 162 7.65 -23.52 -21.95
N SER A 163 7.76 -23.32 -20.62
CA SER A 163 7.00 -22.31 -19.87
C SER A 163 7.96 -21.39 -19.14
N GLU A 164 7.89 -20.08 -19.41
CA GLU A 164 8.85 -19.13 -18.86
C GLU A 164 8.20 -17.89 -18.24
N GLY A 165 8.92 -17.29 -17.30
CA GLY A 165 8.52 -16.02 -16.70
C GLY A 165 7.23 -16.08 -15.88
N ASN A 166 6.68 -17.24 -15.55
CA ASN A 166 5.40 -17.36 -14.85
C ASN A 166 5.52 -17.12 -13.34
N ILE A 167 4.39 -16.81 -12.68
CA ILE A 167 4.29 -16.75 -11.22
C ILE A 167 3.25 -17.78 -10.79
N VAL A 168 3.72 -18.83 -10.14
CA VAL A 168 2.89 -19.97 -9.72
C VAL A 168 2.86 -20.04 -8.20
N ILE A 169 1.68 -19.84 -7.62
CA ILE A 169 1.43 -19.94 -6.18
C ILE A 169 0.36 -21.01 -5.95
N ASN A 170 0.75 -22.11 -5.33
CA ASN A 170 -0.16 -23.18 -4.97
C ASN A 170 -0.23 -23.31 -3.45
N LYS A 171 -1.42 -23.13 -2.89
CA LYS A 171 -1.70 -23.31 -1.46
C LYS A 171 -2.27 -24.69 -1.12
N GLU A 172 -2.53 -25.53 -2.15
CA GLU A 172 -3.09 -26.87 -2.02
C GLU A 172 -2.00 -27.89 -2.30
N ASN A 173 -1.43 -28.49 -1.27
CA ASN A 173 -0.26 -29.38 -1.36
C ASN A 173 -0.57 -30.74 -2.04
N ASP A 174 -1.84 -31.13 -2.14
CA ASP A 174 -2.29 -32.36 -2.80
C ASP A 174 -2.42 -32.24 -4.32
N LYS A 175 -2.44 -31.02 -4.86
CA LYS A 175 -2.57 -30.74 -6.28
C LYS A 175 -1.23 -30.42 -6.93
N ILE A 176 -0.96 -31.06 -8.05
CA ILE A 176 0.11 -30.67 -8.96
C ILE A 176 -0.39 -29.55 -9.88
N ILE A 177 0.46 -28.57 -10.14
CA ILE A 177 0.27 -27.59 -11.21
C ILE A 177 1.26 -27.92 -12.31
N ALA A 178 0.77 -28.10 -13.52
CA ALA A 178 1.59 -28.33 -14.70
C ALA A 178 1.30 -27.24 -15.75
N THR A 179 2.34 -26.73 -16.39
CA THR A 179 2.24 -25.71 -17.44
C THR A 179 3.00 -26.16 -18.70
N ILE A 180 2.43 -25.88 -19.86
CA ILE A 180 3.05 -26.20 -21.18
C ILE A 180 2.87 -24.97 -22.08
N GLY A 181 3.99 -24.44 -22.59
CA GLY A 181 3.99 -23.33 -23.55
C GLY A 181 3.39 -22.03 -23.01
N LEU A 182 3.49 -21.76 -21.70
CA LEU A 182 2.94 -20.55 -21.08
C LEU A 182 4.04 -19.53 -20.77
N GLU A 183 3.78 -18.27 -21.12
CA GLU A 183 4.67 -17.16 -20.88
C GLU A 183 3.95 -16.04 -20.11
N ASP A 184 4.62 -15.48 -19.11
CA ASP A 184 4.15 -14.33 -18.32
C ASP A 184 2.76 -14.49 -17.68
N ILE A 185 2.43 -15.69 -17.25
CA ILE A 185 1.17 -16.02 -16.61
C ILE A 185 1.31 -15.99 -15.07
N VAL A 186 0.27 -15.53 -14.41
CA VAL A 186 0.06 -15.66 -12.97
C VAL A 186 -0.95 -16.78 -12.75
N ILE A 187 -0.57 -17.81 -11.98
CA ILE A 187 -1.42 -18.90 -11.54
C ILE A 187 -1.44 -18.89 -10.01
N VAL A 188 -2.61 -18.71 -9.43
CA VAL A 188 -2.79 -18.77 -7.97
C VAL A 188 -3.90 -19.75 -7.65
N ASN A 189 -3.55 -20.88 -7.05
CA ASN A 189 -4.48 -21.93 -6.62
C ASN A 189 -4.64 -21.88 -5.10
N THR A 190 -5.88 -21.74 -4.66
CA THR A 190 -6.29 -21.77 -3.26
C THR A 190 -7.44 -22.76 -3.09
N LYS A 191 -7.85 -23.01 -1.86
CA LYS A 191 -8.95 -23.94 -1.54
C LYS A 191 -10.26 -23.56 -2.24
N ASP A 192 -10.54 -22.29 -2.39
CA ASP A 192 -11.82 -21.72 -2.84
C ASP A 192 -11.79 -21.16 -4.25
N ALA A 193 -10.61 -20.92 -4.83
CA ALA A 193 -10.49 -20.34 -6.16
C ALA A 193 -9.19 -20.68 -6.86
N LEU A 194 -9.26 -20.73 -8.19
CA LEU A 194 -8.11 -20.75 -9.09
C LEU A 194 -8.14 -19.48 -9.94
N LEU A 195 -7.08 -18.68 -9.83
CA LEU A 195 -6.85 -17.53 -10.69
C LEU A 195 -5.82 -17.88 -11.75
N VAL A 196 -6.11 -17.58 -13.00
CA VAL A 196 -5.15 -17.59 -14.11
C VAL A 196 -5.30 -16.28 -14.88
N CYS A 197 -4.22 -15.52 -15.01
CA CYS A 197 -4.21 -14.30 -15.80
C CYS A 197 -2.81 -13.96 -16.29
N HIS A 198 -2.70 -13.15 -17.34
CA HIS A 198 -1.43 -12.56 -17.75
C HIS A 198 -0.91 -11.58 -16.69
N LYS A 199 0.40 -11.52 -16.45
CA LYS A 199 1.03 -10.62 -15.45
C LYS A 199 0.59 -9.17 -15.60
N ASP A 200 0.55 -8.66 -16.84
CA ASP A 200 0.18 -7.26 -17.10
C ASP A 200 -1.31 -6.97 -16.85
N LYS A 201 -2.12 -8.02 -16.69
CA LYS A 201 -3.55 -7.93 -16.36
C LYS A 201 -3.85 -8.15 -14.88
N SER A 202 -2.85 -8.43 -14.07
CA SER A 202 -3.02 -8.73 -12.64
C SER A 202 -3.69 -7.58 -11.85
N GLN A 203 -3.58 -6.34 -12.29
CA GLN A 203 -4.28 -5.19 -11.71
C GLN A 203 -5.81 -5.23 -11.92
N GLU A 204 -6.29 -6.00 -12.90
CA GLU A 204 -7.71 -6.12 -13.25
C GLU A 204 -8.47 -7.13 -12.36
N ILE A 205 -7.76 -7.84 -11.47
CA ILE A 205 -8.36 -8.82 -10.54
C ILE A 205 -9.51 -8.21 -9.72
N LYS A 206 -9.41 -6.94 -9.34
CA LYS A 206 -10.49 -6.23 -8.63
C LYS A 206 -11.79 -6.19 -9.42
N LYS A 207 -11.72 -6.13 -10.76
CA LYS A 207 -12.90 -6.10 -11.62
C LYS A 207 -13.59 -7.47 -11.68
N ILE A 208 -12.82 -8.57 -11.71
CA ILE A 208 -13.39 -9.92 -11.71
C ILE A 208 -14.03 -10.26 -10.37
N LEU A 209 -13.41 -9.84 -9.26
CA LEU A 209 -13.99 -10.01 -7.92
C LEU A 209 -15.34 -9.33 -7.80
N ALA A 210 -15.47 -8.07 -8.26
CA ALA A 210 -16.74 -7.36 -8.26
C ALA A 210 -17.83 -8.04 -9.12
N LYS A 211 -17.45 -8.74 -10.19
CA LYS A 211 -18.39 -9.56 -10.99
C LYS A 211 -18.84 -10.81 -10.26
N ILE A 212 -17.90 -11.48 -9.58
CA ILE A 212 -18.20 -12.69 -8.80
C ILE A 212 -19.15 -12.37 -7.64
N GLU A 213 -18.94 -11.27 -6.94
CA GLU A 213 -19.79 -10.80 -5.84
C GLU A 213 -21.22 -10.50 -6.32
N LYS A 214 -21.37 -9.82 -7.47
CA LYS A 214 -22.69 -9.56 -8.06
C LYS A 214 -23.44 -10.81 -8.48
N ASN A 215 -22.75 -11.89 -8.82
CA ASN A 215 -23.38 -13.15 -9.22
C ASN A 215 -23.72 -14.06 -8.03
N LYS A 216 -23.25 -13.70 -6.81
CA LYS A 216 -23.58 -14.41 -5.56
C LYS A 216 -24.77 -13.79 -4.81
N SER A 217 -25.20 -12.60 -5.20
CA SER A 217 -26.38 -11.88 -4.71
C SER A 217 -27.57 -12.08 -5.66
#